data_21ac189a5afdaca70b598e89b26a0a1f
#
_entry.id   21ac189a5afdaca70b598e89b26a0a1f
#
_cell.length_a   1.000
_cell.length_b   1.000
_cell.length_c   1.000
_cell.angle_alpha   90.00
_cell.angle_beta   90.00
_cell.angle_gamma   90.00
#
_symmetry.space_group_name_H-M   'P 1'
#
loop_
_entity.id
_entity.type
_entity.pdbx_description
1 polymer ?
#
loop_
_entity_poly.entity_id
_entity_poly.type
_entity_poly.pdbx_seq_one_letter_code
_entity_poly.pdbx_strand_id
1 'polypeptide(L)'
;MKVDLFDFDLPRELIAQRPAEPRESARLLRIKADGLSDHRVADLPDLLRPDDLLVVNDTRVIPSRLFGRRGDAKVEVTLHKAEGLDVWAAFARPARKLRLGDRFEAEAGGRVLGAEVIERRDAGEVVLRFDLAGGELIQALEEVGRLPLPPYIDRPEGADARDTDDYQTIFARDKGAVAA
;
A
#
# COMPACT_ATOMS: atom_id res chain seq x y z
N MET A 1 -7.36 -6.88 26.36
CA MET A 1 -6.12 -6.11 26.63
C MET A 1 -6.37 -4.68 26.18
N LYS A 2 -5.98 -3.67 26.98
CA LYS A 2 -6.17 -2.25 26.58
C LYS A 2 -5.08 -1.86 25.59
N VAL A 3 -5.44 -1.16 24.51
CA VAL A 3 -4.49 -0.73 23.45
C VAL A 3 -3.45 0.25 24.02
N ASP A 4 -3.86 1.10 24.96
CA ASP A 4 -2.99 2.09 25.59
C ASP A 4 -1.72 1.50 26.25
N LEU A 5 -1.73 0.19 26.59
CA LEU A 5 -0.55 -0.51 27.12
C LEU A 5 0.56 -0.68 26.08
N PHE A 6 0.28 -0.45 24.80
CA PHE A 6 1.25 -0.53 23.70
C PHE A 6 1.64 0.85 23.18
N ASP A 7 1.12 1.92 23.80
CA ASP A 7 1.51 3.27 23.46
C ASP A 7 2.88 3.60 24.07
N PHE A 8 3.78 4.10 23.22
CA PHE A 8 5.13 4.49 23.63
C PHE A 8 5.66 5.59 22.69
N ASP A 9 6.60 6.36 23.16
CA ASP A 9 7.29 7.35 22.35
C ASP A 9 8.28 6.66 21.40
N LEU A 10 8.01 6.70 20.09
CA LEU A 10 8.87 6.15 19.05
C LEU A 10 9.69 7.29 18.41
N PRO A 11 10.99 7.40 18.69
CA PRO A 11 11.85 8.38 18.05
C PRO A 11 11.90 8.19 16.52
N ARG A 12 11.77 9.28 15.77
CA ARG A 12 11.71 9.23 14.29
C ARG A 12 12.94 8.59 13.66
N GLU A 13 14.11 8.76 14.25
CA GLU A 13 15.39 8.18 13.82
C GLU A 13 15.44 6.65 13.94
N LEU A 14 14.52 6.05 14.71
CA LEU A 14 14.40 4.59 14.79
C LEU A 14 13.50 4.00 13.72
N ILE A 15 12.83 4.84 12.92
CA ILE A 15 12.01 4.39 11.79
C ILE A 15 12.90 4.26 10.57
N ALA A 16 13.15 3.02 10.13
CA ALA A 16 13.95 2.76 8.93
C ALA A 16 13.27 3.36 7.69
N GLN A 17 14.00 4.12 6.89
CA GLN A 17 13.54 4.75 5.66
C GLN A 17 13.80 3.91 4.41
N ARG A 18 14.58 2.81 4.55
CA ARG A 18 14.88 1.81 3.53
C ARG A 18 14.97 0.43 4.20
N PRO A 19 14.65 -0.64 3.48
CA PRO A 19 14.93 -1.99 3.99
C PRO A 19 16.45 -2.20 4.15
N ALA A 20 16.81 -3.19 4.97
CA ALA A 20 18.19 -3.64 5.06
C ALA A 20 18.66 -4.20 3.71
N GLU A 21 19.98 -4.09 3.45
CA GLU A 21 20.61 -4.64 2.25
C GLU A 21 21.86 -5.46 2.63
N PRO A 22 21.87 -6.79 2.35
CA PRO A 22 20.76 -7.56 1.76
C PRO A 22 19.56 -7.65 2.72
N ARG A 23 18.36 -7.92 2.20
CA ARG A 23 17.10 -7.87 2.99
C ARG A 23 17.08 -8.82 4.19
N GLU A 24 17.68 -9.99 4.04
CA GLU A 24 17.82 -11.00 5.11
C GLU A 24 18.76 -10.56 6.24
N SER A 25 19.55 -9.49 6.05
CA SER A 25 20.37 -8.90 7.12
C SER A 25 19.55 -8.09 8.12
N ALA A 26 18.27 -7.88 7.86
CA ALA A 26 17.36 -7.19 8.77
C ALA A 26 17.33 -7.87 10.15
N ARG A 27 17.20 -7.05 11.21
CA ARG A 27 17.13 -7.53 12.59
C ARG A 27 15.82 -8.29 12.84
N LEU A 28 15.92 -9.39 13.57
CA LEU A 28 14.81 -10.22 14.03
C LEU A 28 14.85 -10.32 15.55
N LEU A 29 13.78 -9.87 16.20
CA LEU A 29 13.60 -10.05 17.64
C LEU A 29 12.77 -11.31 17.89
N ARG A 30 13.34 -12.28 18.58
CA ARG A 30 12.62 -13.48 19.02
C ARG A 30 12.16 -13.32 20.45
N ILE A 31 10.84 -13.48 20.66
CA ILE A 31 10.20 -13.40 21.96
C ILE A 31 9.78 -14.80 22.41
N LYS A 32 10.26 -15.22 23.57
CA LYS A 32 9.89 -16.47 24.23
C LYS A 32 9.42 -16.21 25.65
N ALA A 33 8.84 -17.24 26.30
CA ALA A 33 8.40 -17.14 27.69
C ALA A 33 9.58 -16.87 28.66
N ASP A 34 10.78 -17.31 28.31
CA ASP A 34 12.01 -17.22 29.09
C ASP A 34 12.89 -16.01 28.75
N GLY A 35 12.48 -15.17 27.78
CA GLY A 35 13.21 -13.95 27.44
C GLY A 35 13.18 -13.53 25.98
N LEU A 36 14.03 -12.56 25.68
CA LEU A 36 14.21 -11.97 24.38
C LEU A 36 15.58 -12.39 23.82
N SER A 37 15.67 -12.58 22.51
CA SER A 37 16.95 -12.80 21.83
C SER A 37 16.98 -12.09 20.47
N ASP A 38 18.11 -11.46 20.17
CA ASP A 38 18.35 -10.77 18.90
C ASP A 38 18.95 -11.73 17.89
N HIS A 39 18.38 -11.70 16.68
CA HIS A 39 18.77 -12.50 15.52
C HIS A 39 18.75 -11.62 14.26
N ARG A 40 19.01 -12.24 13.11
CA ARG A 40 18.75 -11.69 11.78
C ARG A 40 17.68 -12.52 11.07
N VAL A 41 17.06 -11.97 10.05
CA VAL A 41 16.09 -12.72 9.23
C VAL A 41 16.76 -13.93 8.57
N ALA A 42 18.05 -13.83 8.22
CA ALA A 42 18.86 -14.94 7.72
C ALA A 42 18.89 -16.16 8.65
N ASP A 43 18.75 -15.95 9.97
CA ASP A 43 18.78 -17.03 10.97
C ASP A 43 17.42 -17.74 11.09
N LEU A 44 16.37 -17.24 10.40
CA LEU A 44 15.00 -17.76 10.53
C LEU A 44 14.89 -19.27 10.26
N PRO A 45 15.58 -19.85 9.25
CA PRO A 45 15.54 -21.29 9.01
C PRO A 45 15.97 -22.14 10.23
N ASP A 46 16.96 -21.66 11.00
CA ASP A 46 17.47 -22.35 12.18
C ASP A 46 16.55 -22.17 13.42
N LEU A 47 15.64 -21.21 13.36
CA LEU A 47 14.69 -20.92 14.43
C LEU A 47 13.36 -21.67 14.26
N LEU A 48 13.08 -22.15 13.04
CA LEU A 48 11.89 -22.92 12.69
C LEU A 48 12.11 -24.41 12.92
N ARG A 49 11.02 -25.13 13.17
CA ARG A 49 11.01 -26.59 13.32
C ARG A 49 10.44 -27.24 12.04
N PRO A 50 10.76 -28.50 11.77
CA PRO A 50 10.22 -29.19 10.59
C PRO A 50 8.69 -29.21 10.47
N ASP A 51 7.99 -29.10 11.59
CA ASP A 51 6.51 -29.12 11.65
C ASP A 51 5.88 -27.72 11.64
N ASP A 52 6.68 -26.66 11.59
CA ASP A 52 6.15 -25.29 11.55
C ASP A 52 5.62 -24.97 10.13
N LEU A 53 4.43 -24.38 10.06
CA LEU A 53 3.84 -23.89 8.82
C LEU A 53 4.15 -22.41 8.65
N LEU A 54 4.91 -22.07 7.60
CA LEU A 54 5.19 -20.67 7.24
C LEU A 54 4.16 -20.16 6.23
N VAL A 55 3.36 -19.18 6.64
CA VAL A 55 2.41 -18.49 5.76
C VAL A 55 2.99 -17.14 5.37
N VAL A 56 3.11 -16.89 4.06
CA VAL A 56 3.69 -15.66 3.51
C VAL A 56 2.69 -14.94 2.61
N ASN A 57 2.84 -13.61 2.48
CA ASN A 57 2.13 -12.84 1.48
C ASN A 57 2.93 -12.86 0.17
N ASP A 58 2.38 -13.46 -0.88
CA ASP A 58 2.99 -13.53 -2.21
C ASP A 58 2.38 -12.55 -3.22
N THR A 59 1.52 -11.64 -2.75
CA THR A 59 0.88 -10.65 -3.60
C THR A 59 1.78 -9.44 -3.82
N ARG A 60 1.89 -9.01 -5.09
CA ARG A 60 2.63 -7.80 -5.48
C ARG A 60 1.78 -6.55 -5.30
N VAL A 61 2.36 -5.54 -4.65
CA VAL A 61 1.70 -4.23 -4.46
C VAL A 61 1.57 -3.53 -5.79
N ILE A 62 0.35 -3.05 -6.08
CA ILE A 62 0.06 -2.22 -7.24
C ILE A 62 0.17 -0.73 -6.90
N PRO A 63 0.45 0.16 -7.89
CA PRO A 63 0.44 1.60 -7.69
C PRO A 63 -0.99 2.13 -7.47
N SER A 64 -1.52 1.93 -6.28
CA SER A 64 -2.93 2.17 -5.93
C SER A 64 -3.25 3.61 -5.52
N ARG A 65 -2.24 4.51 -5.46
CA ARG A 65 -2.42 5.92 -5.12
C ARG A 65 -2.52 6.76 -6.37
N LEU A 66 -3.65 7.42 -6.58
CA LEU A 66 -3.94 8.24 -7.76
C LEU A 66 -4.05 9.71 -7.37
N PHE A 67 -3.31 10.56 -8.08
CA PHE A 67 -3.45 12.00 -8.01
C PHE A 67 -4.25 12.46 -9.23
N GLY A 68 -5.42 13.03 -8.99
CA GLY A 68 -6.33 13.39 -10.07
C GLY A 68 -7.17 14.62 -9.78
N ARG A 69 -8.22 14.80 -10.56
CA ARG A 69 -9.10 15.95 -10.50
C ARG A 69 -10.57 15.55 -10.61
N ARG A 70 -11.41 16.38 -10.03
CA ARG A 70 -12.83 16.51 -10.34
C ARG A 70 -13.06 17.93 -10.86
N GLY A 71 -13.17 18.10 -12.17
CA GLY A 71 -13.05 19.42 -12.77
C GLY A 71 -11.76 20.11 -12.34
N ASP A 72 -11.82 21.32 -11.79
CA ASP A 72 -10.63 22.04 -11.31
C ASP A 72 -10.13 21.59 -9.93
N ALA A 73 -10.90 20.80 -9.21
CA ALA A 73 -10.58 20.41 -7.85
C ALA A 73 -9.58 19.24 -7.83
N LYS A 74 -8.37 19.47 -7.30
CA LYS A 74 -7.40 18.41 -7.05
C LYS A 74 -7.90 17.47 -5.96
N VAL A 75 -7.81 16.16 -6.20
CA VAL A 75 -8.18 15.09 -5.28
C VAL A 75 -7.15 13.97 -5.40
N GLU A 76 -6.75 13.43 -4.25
CA GLU A 76 -5.99 12.19 -4.14
C GLU A 76 -6.96 11.07 -3.76
N VAL A 77 -6.82 9.91 -4.40
CA VAL A 77 -7.51 8.69 -3.99
C VAL A 77 -6.51 7.56 -3.82
N THR A 78 -6.71 6.74 -2.78
CA THR A 78 -5.91 5.53 -2.53
C THR A 78 -6.85 4.34 -2.55
N LEU A 79 -6.72 3.50 -3.58
CA LEU A 79 -7.48 2.26 -3.69
C LEU A 79 -7.05 1.30 -2.58
N HIS A 80 -8.02 0.63 -1.94
CA HIS A 80 -7.69 -0.32 -0.88
C HIS A 80 -8.40 -1.66 -1.01
N LYS A 81 -9.49 -1.75 -1.80
CA LYS A 81 -10.24 -3.00 -1.97
C LYS A 81 -10.91 -3.06 -3.34
N ALA A 82 -10.65 -4.11 -4.09
CA ALA A 82 -11.42 -4.44 -5.28
C ALA A 82 -12.79 -5.01 -4.86
N GLU A 83 -13.88 -4.47 -5.42
CA GLU A 83 -15.26 -4.94 -5.23
C GLU A 83 -15.85 -5.49 -6.53
N GLY A 84 -15.13 -5.34 -7.64
CA GLY A 84 -15.46 -5.85 -8.96
C GLY A 84 -14.27 -5.75 -9.90
N LEU A 85 -14.47 -6.06 -11.17
CA LEU A 85 -13.41 -5.96 -12.18
C LEU A 85 -13.05 -4.50 -12.49
N ASP A 86 -14.01 -3.58 -12.36
CA ASP A 86 -13.93 -2.15 -12.61
C ASP A 86 -14.30 -1.31 -11.38
N VAL A 87 -14.69 -1.94 -10.26
CA VAL A 87 -15.19 -1.26 -9.05
C VAL A 87 -14.21 -1.42 -7.90
N TRP A 88 -13.82 -0.29 -7.31
CA TRP A 88 -12.89 -0.26 -6.19
C TRP A 88 -13.33 0.69 -5.09
N ALA A 89 -13.22 0.25 -3.85
CA ALA A 89 -13.26 1.12 -2.69
C ALA A 89 -11.92 1.84 -2.51
N ALA A 90 -11.99 3.13 -2.18
CA ALA A 90 -10.84 4.02 -2.07
C ALA A 90 -11.03 5.06 -0.97
N PHE A 91 -9.96 5.45 -0.31
CA PHE A 91 -9.94 6.64 0.54
C PHE A 91 -9.62 7.87 -0.30
N ALA A 92 -10.47 8.90 -0.21
CA ALA A 92 -10.31 10.15 -0.95
C ALA A 92 -9.83 11.29 -0.03
N ARG A 93 -8.94 12.13 -0.54
CA ARG A 93 -8.43 13.30 0.17
C ARG A 93 -8.35 14.53 -0.76
N PRO A 94 -9.10 15.60 -0.50
CA PRO A 94 -10.17 15.71 0.51
C PRO A 94 -11.48 15.08 0.02
N ALA A 95 -12.03 14.11 0.77
CA ALA A 95 -13.23 13.35 0.39
C ALA A 95 -14.48 14.22 0.11
N ARG A 96 -14.59 15.39 0.78
CA ARG A 96 -15.70 16.35 0.57
C ARG A 96 -15.79 16.88 -0.87
N LYS A 97 -14.71 16.78 -1.66
CA LYS A 97 -14.67 17.22 -3.05
C LYS A 97 -15.20 16.19 -4.04
N LEU A 98 -15.42 14.95 -3.61
CA LEU A 98 -16.04 13.91 -4.42
C LEU A 98 -17.47 13.65 -3.93
N ARG A 99 -18.44 13.81 -4.83
CA ARG A 99 -19.86 13.55 -4.58
C ARG A 99 -20.31 12.36 -5.43
N LEU A 100 -21.43 11.75 -5.07
CA LEU A 100 -22.06 10.71 -5.87
C LEU A 100 -22.31 11.24 -7.29
N GLY A 101 -21.96 10.46 -8.30
CA GLY A 101 -22.04 10.80 -9.73
C GLY A 101 -20.92 11.72 -10.24
N ASP A 102 -20.01 12.19 -9.38
CA ASP A 102 -18.87 12.99 -9.84
C ASP A 102 -17.89 12.13 -10.66
N ARG A 103 -17.29 12.78 -11.68
CA ARG A 103 -16.21 12.21 -12.47
C ARG A 103 -14.86 12.54 -11.84
N PHE A 104 -14.06 11.52 -11.60
CA PHE A 104 -12.66 11.62 -11.19
C PHE A 104 -11.76 11.23 -12.36
N GLU A 105 -10.70 11.99 -12.61
CA GLU A 105 -9.73 11.71 -13.65
C GLU A 105 -8.31 11.86 -13.09
N ALA A 106 -7.49 10.81 -13.25
CA ALA A 106 -6.07 10.84 -12.97
C ALA A 106 -5.29 10.78 -14.29
N GLU A 107 -4.21 11.56 -14.39
CA GLU A 107 -3.41 11.65 -15.61
C GLU A 107 -1.92 11.55 -15.25
N ALA A 108 -1.20 10.71 -16.02
CA ALA A 108 0.27 10.67 -16.03
C ALA A 108 0.76 10.17 -17.39
N GLY A 109 1.90 10.71 -17.83
CA GLY A 109 2.54 10.28 -19.09
C GLY A 109 1.66 10.40 -20.33
N GLY A 110 0.65 11.26 -20.32
CA GLY A 110 -0.32 11.39 -21.43
C GLY A 110 -1.45 10.35 -21.40
N ARG A 111 -1.49 9.46 -20.43
CA ARG A 111 -2.61 8.54 -20.21
C ARG A 111 -3.57 9.11 -19.17
N VAL A 112 -4.86 9.04 -19.48
CA VAL A 112 -5.95 9.42 -18.57
C VAL A 112 -6.67 8.17 -18.09
N LEU A 113 -6.86 8.06 -16.77
CA LEU A 113 -7.68 7.04 -16.14
C LEU A 113 -8.87 7.70 -15.47
N GLY A 114 -10.07 7.46 -16.01
CA GLY A 114 -11.32 8.01 -15.52
C GLY A 114 -12.09 7.02 -14.64
N ALA A 115 -12.84 7.59 -13.69
CA ALA A 115 -13.76 6.84 -12.84
C ALA A 115 -14.96 7.70 -12.42
N GLU A 116 -16.08 7.06 -12.15
CA GLU A 116 -17.29 7.65 -11.57
C GLU A 116 -17.37 7.29 -10.07
N VAL A 117 -17.77 8.25 -9.24
CA VAL A 117 -18.09 8.00 -7.83
C VAL A 117 -19.48 7.40 -7.74
N ILE A 118 -19.59 6.10 -7.50
CA ILE A 118 -20.87 5.37 -7.45
C ILE A 118 -21.43 5.20 -6.04
N GLU A 119 -20.61 5.41 -5.00
CA GLU A 119 -21.02 5.36 -3.60
C GLU A 119 -20.11 6.21 -2.74
N ARG A 120 -20.64 6.72 -1.62
CA ARG A 120 -19.85 7.37 -0.56
C ARG A 120 -20.12 6.66 0.75
N ARG A 121 -19.05 6.38 1.49
CA ARG A 121 -19.08 5.73 2.79
C ARG A 121 -18.50 6.62 3.87
N ASP A 122 -18.50 6.14 5.09
CA ASP A 122 -17.94 6.85 6.24
C ASP A 122 -16.42 7.01 6.15
N ALA A 123 -15.85 7.85 7.03
CA ALA A 123 -14.40 8.09 7.15
C ALA A 123 -13.69 8.56 5.86
N GLY A 124 -14.43 9.08 4.88
CA GLY A 124 -13.87 9.59 3.62
C GLY A 124 -13.64 8.50 2.56
N GLU A 125 -14.22 7.32 2.76
CA GLU A 125 -14.24 6.26 1.77
C GLU A 125 -15.23 6.57 0.66
N VAL A 126 -14.85 6.26 -0.58
CA VAL A 126 -15.67 6.35 -1.79
C VAL A 126 -15.56 5.06 -2.57
N VAL A 127 -16.58 4.70 -3.35
CA VAL A 127 -16.51 3.62 -4.32
C VAL A 127 -16.46 4.21 -5.71
N LEU A 128 -15.43 3.81 -6.45
CA LEU A 128 -15.14 4.26 -7.80
C LEU A 128 -15.43 3.15 -8.80
N ARG A 129 -16.16 3.46 -9.86
CA ARG A 129 -16.26 2.63 -11.06
C ARG A 129 -15.37 3.22 -12.13
N PHE A 130 -14.35 2.48 -12.53
CA PHE A 130 -13.41 2.88 -13.57
C PHE A 130 -13.97 2.63 -14.98
N ASP A 131 -13.44 3.35 -15.96
CA ASP A 131 -13.76 3.15 -17.38
C ASP A 131 -13.09 1.91 -17.96
N LEU A 132 -12.11 1.35 -17.25
CA LEU A 132 -11.36 0.15 -17.60
C LEU A 132 -11.63 -0.94 -16.55
N ALA A 133 -11.46 -2.20 -16.94
CA ALA A 133 -11.74 -3.35 -16.08
C ALA A 133 -10.59 -4.37 -16.10
N GLY A 134 -10.49 -5.18 -15.04
CA GLY A 134 -9.57 -6.32 -14.97
C GLY A 134 -8.12 -5.94 -15.28
N GLY A 135 -7.50 -6.69 -16.20
CA GLY A 135 -6.09 -6.50 -16.57
C GLY A 135 -5.77 -5.13 -17.18
N GLU A 136 -6.70 -4.55 -17.96
CA GLU A 136 -6.52 -3.22 -18.57
C GLU A 136 -6.50 -2.12 -17.49
N LEU A 137 -7.33 -2.26 -16.45
CA LEU A 137 -7.30 -1.36 -15.31
C LEU A 137 -5.97 -1.47 -14.55
N ILE A 138 -5.50 -2.68 -14.27
CA ILE A 138 -4.23 -2.90 -13.57
C ILE A 138 -3.06 -2.29 -14.37
N GLN A 139 -3.04 -2.46 -15.69
CA GLN A 139 -2.04 -1.84 -16.55
C GLN A 139 -2.11 -0.30 -16.50
N ALA A 140 -3.32 0.28 -16.54
CA ALA A 140 -3.49 1.72 -16.42
C ALA A 140 -3.01 2.25 -15.06
N LEU A 141 -3.27 1.50 -13.97
CA LEU A 141 -2.77 1.84 -12.64
C LEU A 141 -1.23 1.86 -12.58
N GLU A 142 -0.56 0.95 -13.29
CA GLU A 142 0.91 0.95 -13.38
C GLU A 142 1.48 2.20 -14.07
N GLU A 143 0.75 2.76 -15.03
CA GLU A 143 1.19 3.93 -15.77
C GLU A 143 0.83 5.25 -15.05
N VAL A 144 -0.36 5.32 -14.44
CA VAL A 144 -0.91 6.56 -13.86
C VAL A 144 -0.72 6.63 -12.34
N GLY A 145 -0.70 5.48 -11.68
CA GLY A 145 -0.66 5.38 -10.23
C GLY A 145 0.72 5.61 -9.61
N ARG A 146 0.72 5.77 -8.30
CA ARG A 146 1.91 5.83 -7.45
C ARG A 146 1.84 4.75 -6.39
N LEU A 147 3.00 4.30 -5.92
CA LEU A 147 3.07 3.38 -4.78
C LEU A 147 2.46 4.04 -3.53
N PRO A 148 1.61 3.31 -2.78
CA PRO A 148 0.95 3.82 -1.59
C PRO A 148 1.88 3.73 -0.36
N LEU A 149 3.07 4.35 -0.43
CA LEU A 149 4.01 4.35 0.69
C LEU A 149 3.36 4.89 1.96
N PRO A 150 3.61 4.29 3.12
CA PRO A 150 3.13 4.79 4.39
C PRO A 150 3.67 6.21 4.69
N PRO A 151 2.92 7.04 5.42
CA PRO A 151 3.29 8.44 5.65
C PRO A 151 4.55 8.64 6.50
N TYR A 152 5.02 7.60 7.20
CA TYR A 152 6.28 7.65 7.96
C TYR A 152 7.53 7.38 7.09
N ILE A 153 7.35 6.91 5.85
CA ILE A 153 8.42 6.84 4.86
C ILE A 153 8.50 8.21 4.18
N ASP A 154 9.56 8.95 4.48
CA ASP A 154 9.73 10.31 3.99
C ASP A 154 10.19 10.31 2.53
N ARG A 155 9.30 10.76 1.64
CA ARG A 155 9.53 10.90 0.20
C ARG A 155 8.90 12.20 -0.29
N PRO A 156 9.52 13.35 -0.04
CA PRO A 156 8.95 14.66 -0.39
C PRO A 156 8.69 14.82 -1.89
N GLU A 157 9.48 14.17 -2.73
CA GLU A 157 9.31 14.16 -4.20
C GLU A 157 8.46 12.98 -4.71
N GLY A 158 7.92 12.17 -3.82
CA GLY A 158 7.20 10.93 -4.13
C GLY A 158 8.11 9.71 -4.17
N ALA A 159 7.52 8.53 -4.36
CA ALA A 159 8.26 7.27 -4.46
C ALA A 159 9.25 7.31 -5.63
N ASP A 160 10.47 6.85 -5.40
CA ASP A 160 11.52 6.73 -6.42
C ASP A 160 11.52 5.33 -7.08
N ALA A 161 12.41 5.13 -8.05
CA ALA A 161 12.50 3.87 -8.79
C ALA A 161 12.86 2.67 -7.87
N ARG A 162 13.68 2.90 -6.84
CA ARG A 162 14.07 1.88 -5.88
C ARG A 162 12.91 1.47 -4.98
N ASP A 163 12.02 2.40 -4.63
CA ASP A 163 10.83 2.10 -3.82
C ASP A 163 9.92 1.05 -4.48
N THR A 164 9.96 0.93 -5.82
CA THR A 164 9.18 -0.06 -6.56
C THR A 164 9.53 -1.50 -6.17
N ASP A 165 10.81 -1.76 -5.89
CA ASP A 165 11.27 -3.06 -5.44
C ASP A 165 11.32 -3.15 -3.90
N ASP A 166 11.72 -2.07 -3.24
CA ASP A 166 11.83 -2.02 -1.77
C ASP A 166 10.48 -2.21 -1.08
N TYR A 167 9.39 -1.72 -1.69
CA TYR A 167 8.02 -1.82 -1.14
C TYR A 167 7.28 -3.09 -1.61
N GLN A 168 8.00 -4.16 -1.89
CA GLN A 168 7.43 -5.47 -2.18
C GLN A 168 7.89 -6.48 -1.13
N THR A 169 7.07 -7.51 -0.89
CA THR A 169 7.56 -8.69 -0.17
C THR A 169 8.55 -9.45 -1.06
N ILE A 170 9.51 -10.16 -0.48
CA ILE A 170 10.44 -11.02 -1.25
C ILE A 170 9.73 -12.18 -1.95
N PHE A 171 8.49 -12.47 -1.59
CA PHE A 171 7.65 -13.53 -2.16
C PHE A 171 6.70 -13.02 -3.24
N ALA A 172 6.65 -11.71 -3.50
CA ALA A 172 5.68 -11.07 -4.38
C ALA A 172 5.70 -11.64 -5.81
N ARG A 173 4.57 -12.18 -6.27
CA ARG A 173 4.36 -12.76 -7.61
C ARG A 173 3.17 -12.12 -8.31
N ASP A 174 1.96 -12.36 -7.78
CA ASP A 174 0.72 -11.97 -8.40
C ASP A 174 0.31 -10.56 -7.99
N LYS A 175 -0.06 -9.71 -8.97
CA LYS A 175 -0.50 -8.34 -8.72
C LYS A 175 -1.86 -8.31 -8.03
N GLY A 176 -2.06 -7.39 -7.08
CA GLY A 176 -3.36 -7.21 -6.45
C GLY A 176 -3.32 -6.70 -5.01
N ALA A 177 -2.15 -6.69 -4.36
CA ALA A 177 -2.02 -6.07 -3.05
C ALA A 177 -2.02 -4.54 -3.16
N VAL A 178 -2.58 -3.86 -2.17
CA VAL A 178 -2.54 -2.40 -2.02
C VAL A 178 -1.61 -1.97 -0.88
N ALA A 179 -1.04 -2.91 -0.18
CA ALA A 179 0.00 -2.74 0.84
C ALA A 179 0.93 -3.96 0.86
N ALA A 180 2.19 -3.73 1.20
CA ALA A 180 3.17 -4.80 1.36
C ALA A 180 2.97 -5.56 2.68
#